data_25507efcf052883b3bc5208d4676880c
#
_entry.id   25507efcf052883b3bc5208d4676880c
#
_cell.length_a   1.000
_cell.length_b   1.000
_cell.length_c   1.000
_cell.angle_alpha   90.00
_cell.angle_beta   90.00
_cell.angle_gamma   90.00
#
_symmetry.space_group_name_H-M   'P 1'
#
loop_
_entity.id
_entity.type
_entity.pdbx_description
1 polymer ?
#
loop_
_entity_poly.entity_id
_entity_poly.type
_entity_poly.pdbx_seq_one_letter_code
_entity_poly.pdbx_strand_id
1 'polypeptide(L)'
;QGGYIGAQTSMLQSDPDTVHAFMEATSKGYTWAAKNPQAAADILIKAGDFPNQDLVRGSMQVIDRGGYLTDGNTTVGRIDAERLGNMAKFLYGSGVLRGSDGQPLVWPGDVSDWFDQSWMKD
;
A
#
# COMPACT_ATOMS: atom_id res chain seq x y z
N GLN A 1 2.50 2.10 8.18
CA GLN A 1 1.82 1.77 6.92
C GLN A 1 2.86 1.66 5.81
N GLY A 2 2.78 0.62 4.96
CA GLY A 2 3.75 0.33 3.90
C GLY A 2 3.52 1.13 2.62
N GLY A 3 3.84 0.53 1.48
CA GLY A 3 3.68 1.18 0.18
C GLY A 3 2.22 1.43 -0.20
N TYR A 4 2.04 2.37 -1.13
CA TYR A 4 0.75 2.72 -1.71
C TYR A 4 0.76 2.39 -3.20
N ILE A 5 -0.40 2.07 -3.75
CA ILE A 5 -0.62 1.96 -5.18
C ILE A 5 -1.29 3.25 -5.62
N GLY A 6 -0.67 3.94 -6.59
CA GLY A 6 -1.23 5.15 -7.17
C GLY A 6 -1.80 4.87 -8.56
N ALA A 7 -2.90 5.53 -8.88
CA ALA A 7 -3.47 5.55 -10.22
C ALA A 7 -3.72 7.00 -10.66
N GLN A 8 -3.75 7.24 -11.98
CA GLN A 8 -4.15 8.54 -12.49
C GLN A 8 -5.65 8.75 -12.27
N THR A 9 -6.05 9.94 -11.84
CA THR A 9 -7.47 10.29 -11.63
C THR A 9 -8.30 10.06 -12.90
N SER A 10 -7.74 10.33 -14.09
CA SER A 10 -8.42 10.07 -15.35
C SER A 10 -8.74 8.58 -15.55
N MET A 11 -7.87 7.67 -15.13
CA MET A 11 -8.11 6.22 -15.21
C MET A 11 -9.22 5.78 -14.26
N LEU A 12 -9.23 6.32 -13.04
CA LEU A 12 -10.31 6.05 -12.08
C LEU A 12 -11.69 6.49 -12.61
N GLN A 13 -11.73 7.54 -13.43
CA GLN A 13 -12.97 8.06 -14.02
C GLN A 13 -13.39 7.33 -15.29
N SER A 14 -12.43 6.99 -16.17
CA SER A 14 -12.73 6.41 -17.49
C SER A 14 -12.85 4.88 -17.48
N ASP A 15 -12.16 4.18 -16.58
CA ASP A 15 -12.13 2.73 -16.50
C ASP A 15 -11.99 2.23 -15.05
N PRO A 16 -12.96 2.55 -14.18
CA PRO A 16 -12.93 2.14 -12.78
C PRO A 16 -12.94 0.60 -12.61
N ASP A 17 -13.58 -0.13 -13.50
CA ASP A 17 -13.68 -1.60 -13.41
C ASP A 17 -12.32 -2.27 -13.53
N THR A 18 -11.46 -1.80 -14.44
CA THR A 18 -10.08 -2.30 -14.55
C THR A 18 -9.28 -2.00 -13.28
N VAL A 19 -9.40 -0.80 -12.73
CA VAL A 19 -8.72 -0.43 -11.47
C VAL A 19 -9.19 -1.31 -10.31
N HIS A 20 -10.50 -1.51 -10.19
CA HIS A 20 -11.10 -2.36 -9.15
C HIS A 20 -10.64 -3.81 -9.29
N ALA A 21 -10.68 -4.38 -10.50
CA ALA A 21 -10.21 -5.74 -10.75
C ALA A 21 -8.72 -5.91 -10.40
N PHE A 22 -7.88 -4.94 -10.74
CA PHE A 22 -6.48 -4.94 -10.38
C PHE A 22 -6.28 -4.91 -8.85
N MET A 23 -7.00 -4.03 -8.15
CA MET A 23 -6.91 -3.92 -6.70
C MET A 23 -7.42 -5.16 -5.99
N GLU A 24 -8.53 -5.76 -6.44
CA GLU A 24 -9.02 -7.04 -5.91
C GLU A 24 -8.00 -8.17 -6.09
N ALA A 25 -7.41 -8.28 -7.28
CA ALA A 25 -6.39 -9.30 -7.57
C ALA A 25 -5.14 -9.09 -6.69
N THR A 26 -4.71 -7.85 -6.53
CA THR A 26 -3.58 -7.48 -5.68
C THR A 26 -3.86 -7.83 -4.21
N SER A 27 -5.02 -7.46 -3.67
CA SER A 27 -5.42 -7.79 -2.30
C SER A 27 -5.47 -9.29 -2.06
N LYS A 28 -6.01 -10.08 -3.01
CA LYS A 28 -6.01 -11.54 -2.96
C LYS A 28 -4.59 -12.10 -2.95
N GLY A 29 -3.70 -11.57 -3.79
CA GLY A 29 -2.30 -11.98 -3.86
C GLY A 29 -1.55 -11.76 -2.53
N TYR A 30 -1.69 -10.58 -1.95
CA TYR A 30 -1.08 -10.27 -0.65
C TYR A 30 -1.68 -11.11 0.49
N THR A 31 -3.00 -11.32 0.49
CA THR A 31 -3.67 -12.17 1.48
C THR A 31 -3.19 -13.62 1.39
N TRP A 32 -2.98 -14.12 0.17
CA TRP A 32 -2.41 -15.46 -0.04
C TRP A 32 -0.96 -15.52 0.41
N ALA A 33 -0.15 -14.52 0.07
CA ALA A 33 1.26 -14.45 0.47
C ALA A 33 1.43 -14.42 1.99
N ALA A 34 0.56 -13.69 2.70
CA ALA A 34 0.54 -13.65 4.16
C ALA A 34 0.27 -15.02 4.81
N LYS A 35 -0.52 -15.87 4.14
CA LYS A 35 -0.83 -17.24 4.58
C LYS A 35 0.21 -18.26 4.13
N ASN A 36 1.02 -17.94 3.11
CA ASN A 36 1.95 -18.85 2.45
C ASN A 36 3.31 -18.16 2.20
N PRO A 37 3.99 -17.63 3.24
CA PRO A 37 5.14 -16.74 3.04
C PRO A 37 6.31 -17.40 2.31
N GLN A 38 6.60 -18.66 2.57
CA GLN A 38 7.70 -19.36 1.88
C GLN A 38 7.38 -19.64 0.41
N ALA A 39 6.16 -20.08 0.12
CA ALA A 39 5.72 -20.29 -1.26
C ALA A 39 5.68 -18.98 -2.06
N ALA A 40 5.30 -17.87 -1.41
CA ALA A 40 5.36 -16.54 -2.02
C ALA A 40 6.80 -16.13 -2.35
N ALA A 41 7.76 -16.39 -1.45
CA ALA A 41 9.17 -16.14 -1.72
C ALA A 41 9.68 -16.97 -2.91
N ASP A 42 9.31 -18.25 -2.99
CA ASP A 42 9.72 -19.14 -4.09
C ASP A 42 9.12 -18.68 -5.45
N ILE A 43 7.88 -18.18 -5.46
CA ILE A 43 7.27 -17.59 -6.66
C ILE A 43 8.05 -16.34 -7.10
N LEU A 44 8.36 -15.44 -6.16
CA LEU A 44 9.13 -14.23 -6.46
C LEU A 44 10.52 -14.58 -7.03
N ILE A 45 11.23 -15.52 -6.40
CA ILE A 45 12.55 -15.98 -6.86
C ILE A 45 12.47 -16.57 -8.28
N LYS A 46 11.41 -17.33 -8.58
CA LYS A 46 11.20 -17.93 -9.89
C LYS A 46 10.82 -16.90 -10.97
N ALA A 47 10.09 -15.85 -10.58
CA ALA A 47 9.59 -14.83 -11.49
C ALA A 47 10.60 -13.72 -11.79
N GLY A 48 11.57 -13.50 -10.90
CA GLY A 48 12.55 -12.43 -11.00
C GLY A 48 13.99 -12.95 -11.04
N ASP A 49 14.90 -12.08 -11.43
CA ASP A 49 16.35 -12.34 -11.37
C ASP A 49 16.90 -11.75 -10.07
N PHE A 50 16.95 -12.60 -9.04
CA PHE A 50 17.46 -12.20 -7.71
C PHE A 50 18.85 -12.80 -7.50
N PRO A 51 19.90 -11.95 -7.41
CA PRO A 51 21.28 -12.40 -7.20
C PRO A 51 21.47 -13.18 -5.88
N ASN A 52 20.64 -12.87 -4.87
CA ASN A 52 20.68 -13.55 -3.58
C ASN A 52 19.28 -14.03 -3.19
N GLN A 53 19.00 -15.29 -3.48
CA GLN A 53 17.71 -15.92 -3.18
C GLN A 53 17.48 -16.10 -1.67
N ASP A 54 18.54 -16.34 -0.89
CA ASP A 54 18.43 -16.49 0.57
C ASP A 54 17.99 -15.16 1.23
N LEU A 55 18.41 -14.03 0.66
CA LEU A 55 17.94 -12.72 1.12
C LEU A 55 16.44 -12.57 0.89
N VAL A 56 15.91 -13.03 -0.24
CA VAL A 56 14.46 -12.98 -0.52
C VAL A 56 13.69 -13.82 0.50
N ARG A 57 14.14 -15.05 0.76
CA ARG A 57 13.51 -15.92 1.76
C ARG A 57 13.61 -15.35 3.17
N GLY A 58 14.79 -14.84 3.54
CA GLY A 58 15.01 -14.22 4.85
C GLY A 58 14.15 -12.96 5.04
N SER A 59 14.04 -12.12 4.04
CA SER A 59 13.18 -10.94 4.06
C SER A 59 11.71 -11.32 4.25
N MET A 60 11.23 -12.35 3.54
CA MET A 60 9.86 -12.82 3.69
C MET A 60 9.60 -13.36 5.10
N GLN A 61 10.56 -14.05 5.73
CA GLN A 61 10.44 -14.50 7.12
C GLN A 61 10.33 -13.33 8.11
N VAL A 62 11.08 -12.25 7.90
CA VAL A 62 10.99 -11.04 8.75
C VAL A 62 9.63 -10.37 8.57
N ILE A 63 9.16 -10.26 7.35
CA ILE A 63 7.84 -9.69 7.01
C ILE A 63 6.72 -10.50 7.67
N ASP A 64 6.79 -11.83 7.58
CA ASP A 64 5.81 -12.75 8.18
C ASP A 64 5.79 -12.64 9.70
N ARG A 65 6.94 -12.79 10.36
CA ARG A 65 7.06 -12.68 11.81
C ARG A 65 6.62 -11.33 12.37
N GLY A 66 6.84 -10.26 11.60
CA GLY A 66 6.43 -8.90 11.97
C GLY A 66 4.96 -8.58 11.69
N GLY A 67 4.23 -9.46 11.01
CA GLY A 67 2.84 -9.20 10.59
C GLY A 67 2.71 -8.02 9.62
N TYR A 68 3.74 -7.76 8.80
CA TYR A 68 3.77 -6.56 7.95
C TYR A 68 2.91 -6.65 6.70
N LEU A 69 2.48 -7.83 6.28
CA LEU A 69 1.55 -7.99 5.15
C LEU A 69 0.10 -7.80 5.57
N THR A 70 -0.24 -8.22 6.79
CA THR A 70 -1.58 -8.07 7.37
C THR A 70 -1.49 -8.21 8.88
N ASP A 71 -2.30 -7.45 9.60
CA ASP A 71 -2.48 -7.60 11.05
C ASP A 71 -3.49 -8.71 11.41
N GLY A 72 -4.03 -9.40 10.41
CA GLY A 72 -5.02 -10.45 10.57
C GLY A 72 -6.47 -9.96 10.79
N ASN A 73 -6.67 -8.66 11.02
CA ASN A 73 -7.95 -8.06 11.38
C ASN A 73 -8.52 -7.16 10.30
N THR A 74 -7.69 -6.66 9.38
CA THR A 74 -8.09 -5.74 8.33
C THR A 74 -7.92 -6.35 6.95
N THR A 75 -8.79 -5.97 6.02
CA THR A 75 -8.64 -6.31 4.60
C THR A 75 -7.36 -5.71 4.07
N VAL A 76 -6.53 -6.55 3.41
CA VAL A 76 -5.30 -6.09 2.76
C VAL A 76 -5.63 -5.02 1.72
N GLY A 77 -4.95 -3.87 1.83
CA GLY A 77 -5.18 -2.71 0.98
C GLY A 77 -6.11 -1.65 1.61
N ARG A 78 -6.73 -1.94 2.75
CA ARG A 78 -7.52 -0.91 3.46
C ARG A 78 -6.61 0.18 4.02
N ILE A 79 -6.94 1.41 3.71
CA ILE A 79 -6.29 2.59 4.27
C ILE A 79 -7.04 3.02 5.53
N ASP A 80 -6.30 3.14 6.62
CA ASP A 80 -6.80 3.72 7.85
C ASP A 80 -6.71 5.26 7.74
N ALA A 81 -7.85 5.91 7.57
CA ALA A 81 -7.94 7.35 7.36
C ALA A 81 -7.40 8.14 8.56
N GLU A 82 -7.60 7.65 9.78
CA GLU A 82 -7.10 8.32 10.98
C GLU A 82 -5.57 8.28 11.04
N ARG A 83 -4.98 7.10 10.79
CA ARG A 83 -3.51 6.97 10.74
C ARG A 83 -2.89 7.78 9.62
N LEU A 84 -3.50 7.77 8.43
CA LEU A 84 -3.07 8.59 7.31
C LEU A 84 -3.16 10.07 7.65
N GLY A 85 -4.28 10.52 8.22
CA GLY A 85 -4.50 11.89 8.65
C GLY A 85 -3.50 12.36 9.70
N ASN A 86 -3.21 11.54 10.70
CA ASN A 86 -2.23 11.85 11.74
C ASN A 86 -0.82 11.99 11.18
N MET A 87 -0.41 11.09 10.28
CA MET A 87 0.87 11.20 9.57
C MET A 87 0.93 12.47 8.71
N ALA A 88 -0.11 12.74 7.95
CA ALA A 88 -0.18 13.93 7.11
C ALA A 88 -0.09 15.22 7.94
N LYS A 89 -0.87 15.34 9.02
CA LYS A 89 -0.79 16.50 9.94
C LYS A 89 0.62 16.72 10.46
N PHE A 90 1.31 15.64 10.85
CA PHE A 90 2.71 15.73 11.29
C PHE A 90 3.62 16.28 10.18
N LEU A 91 3.50 15.77 8.95
CA LEU A 91 4.32 16.21 7.82
C LEU A 91 4.06 17.67 7.43
N TYR A 92 2.80 18.09 7.40
CA TYR A 92 2.44 19.49 7.16
C TYR A 92 2.91 20.39 8.29
N GLY A 93 2.67 20.00 9.54
CA GLY A 93 3.04 20.78 10.73
C GLY A 93 4.55 20.93 10.93
N SER A 94 5.34 19.95 10.46
CA SER A 94 6.81 20.02 10.49
C SER A 94 7.42 20.89 9.39
N GLY A 95 6.63 21.36 8.41
CA GLY A 95 7.08 22.19 7.30
C GLY A 95 8.00 21.48 6.30
N VAL A 96 8.07 20.14 6.34
CA VAL A 96 8.86 19.35 5.37
C VAL A 96 8.20 19.31 4.00
N LEU A 97 6.87 19.40 3.94
CA LEU A 97 6.12 19.48 2.69
C LEU A 97 6.10 20.93 2.20
N ARG A 98 6.67 21.16 1.01
CA ARG A 98 6.78 22.49 0.43
C ARG A 98 6.17 22.53 -0.97
N GLY A 99 5.57 23.67 -1.29
CA GLY A 99 5.11 23.97 -2.64
C GLY A 99 6.26 24.28 -3.61
N SER A 100 5.93 24.49 -4.86
CA SER A 100 6.89 24.86 -5.91
C SER A 100 7.55 26.24 -5.65
N ASP A 101 6.94 27.07 -4.83
CA ASP A 101 7.43 28.36 -4.35
C ASP A 101 8.37 28.25 -3.13
N GLY A 102 8.64 27.02 -2.66
CA GLY A 102 9.47 26.72 -1.49
C GLY A 102 8.80 26.98 -0.13
N GLN A 103 7.56 27.47 -0.11
CA GLN A 103 6.84 27.71 1.13
C GLN A 103 6.25 26.41 1.70
N PRO A 104 6.15 26.26 3.03
CA PRO A 104 5.47 25.14 3.65
C PRO A 104 4.02 25.05 3.15
N LEU A 105 3.59 23.83 2.80
CA LEU A 105 2.19 23.59 2.46
C LEU A 105 1.30 23.68 3.69
N VAL A 106 0.08 24.21 3.49
CA VAL A 106 -0.93 24.30 4.55
C VAL A 106 -1.74 23.02 4.59
N TRP A 107 -2.01 22.52 5.80
CA TRP A 107 -2.86 21.35 6.02
C TRP A 107 -4.28 21.56 5.45
N PRO A 108 -4.79 20.70 4.54
CA PRO A 108 -6.07 20.92 3.88
C PRO A 108 -7.32 20.61 4.75
N GLY A 109 -7.14 20.07 5.96
CA GLY A 109 -8.24 19.74 6.86
C GLY A 109 -8.46 18.26 7.07
N ASP A 110 -8.48 17.48 6.01
CA ASP A 110 -8.63 16.02 6.05
C ASP A 110 -7.91 15.33 4.88
N VAL A 111 -8.06 14.01 4.77
CA VAL A 111 -7.43 13.16 3.76
C VAL A 111 -8.45 12.34 2.96
N SER A 112 -9.73 12.64 3.07
CA SER A 112 -10.80 11.83 2.47
C SER A 112 -10.67 11.69 0.96
N ASP A 113 -10.21 12.74 0.28
CA ASP A 113 -10.03 12.78 -1.16
C ASP A 113 -8.69 12.20 -1.65
N TRP A 114 -7.84 11.69 -0.73
CA TRP A 114 -6.50 11.22 -1.08
C TRP A 114 -6.45 9.76 -1.47
N PHE A 115 -7.51 9.01 -1.21
CA PHE A 115 -7.56 7.58 -1.52
C PHE A 115 -8.96 7.14 -1.90
N ASP A 116 -9.04 6.08 -2.68
CA ASP A 116 -10.27 5.41 -3.07
C ASP A 116 -10.27 3.97 -2.54
N GLN A 117 -11.35 3.59 -1.86
CA GLN A 117 -11.60 2.26 -1.34
C GLN A 117 -12.90 1.65 -1.90
N SER A 118 -13.51 2.25 -2.92
CA SER A 118 -14.76 1.80 -3.53
C SER A 118 -14.67 0.40 -4.17
N TRP A 119 -13.44 -0.07 -4.46
CA TRP A 119 -13.17 -1.40 -4.96
C TRP A 119 -13.36 -2.50 -3.90
N MET A 120 -13.38 -2.16 -2.61
CA MET A 120 -13.61 -3.12 -1.54
C MET A 120 -15.09 -3.46 -1.48
N LYS A 121 -15.38 -4.76 -1.55
CA LYS A 121 -16.72 -5.28 -1.25
C LYS A 121 -16.77 -5.54 0.25
N ASP A 122 -17.77 -5.01 0.92
CA ASP A 122 -18.08 -5.29 2.32
C ASP A 122 -18.42 -6.78 2.53
#